data_f1fc66b316fb7b72d2e128e48c736a98
#
_entry.id   f1fc66b316fb7b72d2e128e48c736a98
#
_cell.length_a   1.000
_cell.length_b   1.000
_cell.length_c   1.000
_cell.angle_alpha   90.00
_cell.angle_beta   90.00
_cell.angle_gamma   90.00
#
_symmetry.space_group_name_H-M   'P 1'
#
loop_
_entity.id
_entity.type
_entity.pdbx_description
1 polymer ?
#
loop_
_entity_poly.entity_id
_entity_poly.type
_entity_poly.pdbx_seq_one_letter_code
_entity_poly.pdbx_strand_id
1 'polypeptide(L)'
;MKITGFDRNPDQKYKVLGKDKLSVTVTDEQVSDSSITFKLKEVNKTSQNVYGEVYILSYDASGNIIDLNNGSIRLDKKETKTTPEFYVSKSSHPNFDHYEIVYSGYYTTK
;
A
#
# COMPACT_ATOMS: atom_id res chain seq x y z
N MET A 1 2.80 12.24 -3.00
CA MET A 1 2.58 10.80 -2.74
C MET A 1 1.54 10.28 -3.72
N LYS A 2 1.71 9.06 -4.18
CA LYS A 2 0.85 8.46 -5.19
C LYS A 2 0.47 7.04 -4.76
N ILE A 3 -0.79 6.67 -4.95
CA ILE A 3 -1.26 5.33 -4.62
C ILE A 3 -1.78 4.66 -5.88
N THR A 4 -1.28 3.46 -6.16
CA THR A 4 -1.66 2.69 -7.33
C THR A 4 -2.06 1.28 -6.93
N GLY A 5 -3.24 0.83 -7.39
CA GLY A 5 -3.64 -0.56 -7.32
C GLY A 5 -3.42 -1.20 -8.68
N PHE A 6 -3.08 -2.48 -8.70
CA PHE A 6 -2.86 -3.17 -9.95
C PHE A 6 -3.45 -4.58 -9.91
N ASP A 7 -3.76 -5.09 -11.10
CA ASP A 7 -4.39 -6.39 -11.25
C ASP A 7 -3.36 -7.49 -11.33
N ARG A 8 -3.77 -8.66 -10.89
CA ARG A 8 -3.01 -9.89 -11.08
C ARG A 8 -3.71 -10.73 -12.11
N ASN A 9 -3.12 -11.89 -12.41
CA ASN A 9 -3.66 -12.80 -13.41
C ASN A 9 -5.05 -13.27 -13.03
N PRO A 10 -6.07 -13.02 -13.86
CA PRO A 10 -7.45 -13.33 -13.50
C PRO A 10 -7.87 -14.77 -13.71
N ASP A 11 -7.03 -15.62 -14.25
CA ASP A 11 -7.40 -17.02 -14.50
C ASP A 11 -7.30 -17.89 -13.26
N GLN A 12 -7.00 -17.28 -12.13
CA GLN A 12 -6.85 -17.98 -10.86
C GLN A 12 -8.18 -18.08 -10.13
N LYS A 13 -8.18 -18.92 -9.10
CA LYS A 13 -9.31 -18.98 -8.18
C LYS A 13 -9.39 -17.75 -7.27
N TYR A 14 -8.58 -16.76 -7.52
CA TYR A 14 -8.58 -15.51 -6.80
C TYR A 14 -9.25 -14.45 -7.64
N LYS A 15 -9.95 -13.56 -6.96
CA LYS A 15 -10.57 -12.41 -7.59
C LYS A 15 -9.75 -11.19 -7.23
N VAL A 16 -9.21 -10.52 -8.25
CA VAL A 16 -8.46 -9.28 -8.03
C VAL A 16 -9.45 -8.13 -7.87
N LEU A 17 -9.19 -7.28 -6.90
CA LEU A 17 -10.13 -6.24 -6.49
C LEU A 17 -9.70 -4.87 -6.99
N GLY A 18 -10.65 -4.12 -7.52
CA GLY A 18 -10.44 -2.73 -7.87
C GLY A 18 -10.63 -1.83 -6.65
N LYS A 19 -10.38 -0.53 -6.85
CA LYS A 19 -10.47 0.47 -5.78
C LYS A 19 -11.88 0.62 -5.22
N ASP A 20 -12.88 0.25 -5.97
CA ASP A 20 -14.26 0.28 -5.51
C ASP A 20 -14.55 -0.81 -4.47
N LYS A 21 -13.67 -1.79 -4.34
CA LYS A 21 -13.86 -2.92 -3.41
C LYS A 21 -12.82 -2.96 -2.32
N LEU A 22 -11.60 -2.55 -2.61
CA LEU A 22 -10.54 -2.45 -1.63
C LEU A 22 -9.86 -1.10 -1.81
N SER A 23 -9.84 -0.30 -0.77
CA SER A 23 -9.11 0.98 -0.83
C SER A 23 -8.03 1.02 0.24
N VAL A 24 -6.90 1.62 -0.12
CA VAL A 24 -5.77 1.85 0.78
C VAL A 24 -5.39 3.31 0.63
N THR A 25 -5.46 4.06 1.71
CA THR A 25 -5.14 5.49 1.69
C THR A 25 -4.14 5.82 2.78
N VAL A 26 -3.33 6.84 2.53
CA VAL A 26 -2.37 7.33 3.52
C VAL A 26 -3.09 8.21 4.52
N THR A 27 -2.78 8.01 5.81
CA THR A 27 -3.29 8.84 6.88
C THR A 27 -2.18 9.13 7.89
N ASP A 28 -2.32 10.19 8.65
CA ASP A 28 -1.37 10.59 9.69
C ASP A 28 0.06 10.75 9.15
N GLU A 29 0.19 11.30 7.96
CA GLU A 29 1.50 11.54 7.36
C GLU A 29 2.20 12.70 8.06
N GLN A 30 3.46 12.47 8.45
CA GLN A 30 4.31 13.50 9.04
C GLN A 30 5.65 13.49 8.31
N VAL A 31 6.04 14.64 7.83
CA VAL A 31 7.26 14.82 7.05
C VAL A 31 8.23 15.69 7.84
N SER A 32 9.46 15.20 7.99
CA SER A 32 10.54 15.97 8.59
C SER A 32 11.73 15.99 7.62
N ASP A 33 12.81 16.64 8.02
CA ASP A 33 14.02 16.68 7.20
C ASP A 33 14.67 15.30 7.07
N SER A 34 14.46 14.43 8.04
CA SER A 34 15.16 13.15 8.10
C SER A 34 14.26 11.95 7.80
N SER A 35 12.94 12.12 7.84
CA SER A 35 12.05 10.97 7.68
C SER A 35 10.63 11.38 7.30
N ILE A 36 9.90 10.39 6.81
CA ILE A 36 8.45 10.48 6.62
C ILE A 36 7.83 9.31 7.37
N THR A 37 6.82 9.58 8.18
CA THR A 37 6.05 8.53 8.84
C THR A 37 4.59 8.65 8.41
N PHE A 38 3.92 7.52 8.33
CA PHE A 38 2.50 7.52 7.95
C PHE A 38 1.88 6.19 8.33
N LYS A 39 0.55 6.18 8.34
CA LYS A 39 -0.22 4.95 8.49
C LYS A 39 -1.07 4.76 7.24
N LEU A 40 -1.57 3.56 7.05
CA LEU A 40 -2.46 3.27 5.94
C LEU A 40 -3.82 2.89 6.49
N LYS A 41 -4.86 3.48 5.92
CA LYS A 41 -6.22 3.10 6.19
C LYS A 41 -6.66 2.14 5.08
N GLU A 42 -6.95 0.90 5.47
CA GLU A 42 -7.33 -0.17 4.55
C GLU A 42 -8.81 -0.46 4.75
N VAL A 43 -9.58 -0.42 3.68
CA VAL A 43 -11.02 -0.62 3.74
C VAL A 43 -11.43 -1.74 2.79
N ASN A 44 -11.98 -2.80 3.36
CA ASN A 44 -12.58 -3.89 2.60
C ASN A 44 -14.07 -3.62 2.45
N LYS A 45 -14.49 -3.29 1.25
CA LYS A 45 -15.89 -2.96 0.95
C LYS A 45 -16.70 -4.18 0.54
N THR A 46 -16.09 -5.36 0.58
CA THR A 46 -16.74 -6.60 0.12
C THR A 46 -17.25 -7.41 1.29
N SER A 47 -18.07 -8.40 1.00
CA SER A 47 -18.57 -9.34 2.00
C SER A 47 -17.69 -10.60 2.08
N GLN A 48 -16.47 -10.52 1.56
CA GLN A 48 -15.49 -11.60 1.60
C GLN A 48 -14.26 -11.15 2.38
N ASN A 49 -13.52 -12.11 2.92
CA ASN A 49 -12.21 -11.81 3.50
C ASN A 49 -11.25 -11.47 2.38
N VAL A 50 -10.44 -10.44 2.58
CA VAL A 50 -9.52 -9.93 1.57
C VAL A 50 -8.08 -10.12 2.04
N TYR A 51 -7.23 -10.50 1.11
CA TYR A 51 -5.81 -10.69 1.32
C TYR A 51 -5.06 -9.93 0.25
N GLY A 52 -3.84 -9.52 0.58
CA GLY A 52 -3.05 -8.81 -0.41
C GLY A 52 -1.75 -8.30 0.16
N GLU A 53 -1.14 -7.39 -0.59
CA GLU A 53 0.13 -6.81 -0.22
C GLU A 53 0.17 -5.34 -0.58
N VAL A 54 0.92 -4.58 0.19
CA VAL A 54 1.18 -3.18 -0.08
C VAL A 54 2.69 -2.98 -0.15
N TYR A 55 3.14 -2.18 -1.10
CA TYR A 55 4.54 -1.85 -1.30
C TYR A 55 4.72 -0.34 -1.20
N ILE A 56 5.76 0.07 -0.49
CA ILE A 56 6.14 1.47 -0.39
C ILE A 56 7.44 1.62 -1.17
N LEU A 57 7.38 2.33 -2.28
CA LEU A 57 8.51 2.53 -3.19
C LEU A 57 9.05 3.93 -2.98
N SER A 58 10.34 4.04 -2.71
CA SER A 58 11.00 5.34 -2.59
C SER A 58 11.81 5.61 -3.84
N TYR A 59 11.74 6.83 -4.33
CA TYR A 59 12.33 7.24 -5.61
C TYR A 59 13.27 8.41 -5.43
N ASP A 60 14.29 8.47 -6.28
CA ASP A 60 15.09 9.70 -6.43
C ASP A 60 14.43 10.62 -7.47
N ALA A 61 15.03 11.78 -7.70
CA ALA A 61 14.46 12.77 -8.61
C ALA A 61 14.47 12.32 -10.07
N SER A 62 15.29 11.32 -10.39
CA SER A 62 15.36 10.76 -11.76
C SER A 62 14.35 9.64 -11.96
N GLY A 63 13.59 9.27 -10.92
CA GLY A 63 12.59 8.22 -11.02
C GLY A 63 13.11 6.82 -10.74
N ASN A 64 14.33 6.70 -10.24
CA ASN A 64 14.89 5.40 -9.86
C ASN A 64 14.39 4.99 -8.48
N ILE A 65 14.10 3.71 -8.31
CA ILE A 65 13.70 3.16 -7.01
C ILE A 65 14.97 3.01 -6.18
N ILE A 66 14.96 3.63 -5.00
CA ILE A 66 16.12 3.59 -4.09
C ILE A 66 15.84 2.84 -2.80
N ASP A 67 14.57 2.51 -2.53
CA ASP A 67 14.21 1.71 -1.37
C ASP A 67 12.84 1.10 -1.58
N LEU A 68 12.60 -0.02 -0.90
CA LEU A 68 11.34 -0.77 -1.01
C LEU A 68 10.99 -1.35 0.35
N ASN A 69 9.79 -1.04 0.82
CA ASN A 69 9.20 -1.68 2.00
C ASN A 69 7.90 -2.32 1.61
N ASN A 70 7.44 -3.27 2.40
CA ASN A 70 6.17 -3.92 2.10
C ASN A 70 5.46 -4.34 3.37
N GLY A 71 4.17 -4.61 3.22
CA GLY A 71 3.34 -5.13 4.28
C GLY A 71 2.25 -5.99 3.70
N SER A 72 1.65 -6.81 4.55
CA SER A 72 0.54 -7.68 4.16
C SER A 72 -0.79 -6.98 4.42
N ILE A 73 -1.76 -7.26 3.57
CA ILE A 73 -3.15 -6.84 3.77
C ILE A 73 -3.94 -8.08 4.16
N ARG A 74 -4.67 -7.97 5.26
CA ARG A 74 -5.60 -9.02 5.68
C ARG A 74 -6.77 -8.36 6.38
N LEU A 75 -7.93 -8.41 5.74
CA LEU A 75 -9.12 -7.74 6.21
C LEU A 75 -10.27 -8.73 6.22
N ASP A 76 -11.03 -8.73 7.31
CA ASP A 76 -12.28 -9.47 7.36
C ASP A 76 -13.33 -8.74 6.54
N LYS A 77 -14.49 -9.39 6.40
CA LYS A 77 -15.63 -8.83 5.66
C LYS A 77 -15.92 -7.43 6.14
N LYS A 78 -15.99 -6.47 5.22
CA LYS A 78 -16.38 -5.08 5.51
C LYS A 78 -15.50 -4.40 6.54
N GLU A 79 -14.32 -4.93 6.82
CA GLU A 79 -13.44 -4.38 7.84
C GLU A 79 -12.75 -3.11 7.36
N THR A 80 -12.60 -2.16 8.26
CA THR A 80 -11.72 -0.99 8.09
C THR A 80 -10.61 -1.12 9.12
N LYS A 81 -9.38 -1.03 8.68
CA LYS A 81 -8.22 -1.20 9.55
C LYS A 81 -7.21 -0.10 9.28
N THR A 82 -6.61 0.42 10.35
CA THR A 82 -5.47 1.34 10.23
C THR A 82 -4.22 0.56 10.61
N THR A 83 -3.22 0.58 9.74
CA THR A 83 -1.97 -0.14 9.98
C THR A 83 -1.14 0.52 11.07
N PRO A 84 -0.14 -0.20 11.62
CA PRO A 84 0.92 0.46 12.38
C PRO A 84 1.64 1.48 11.49
N GLU A 85 2.44 2.31 12.13
CA GLU A 85 3.15 3.38 11.44
C GLU A 85 4.26 2.81 10.56
N PHE A 86 4.32 3.29 9.32
CA PHE A 86 5.42 3.04 8.40
C PHE A 86 6.43 4.17 8.50
N TYR A 87 7.67 3.87 8.21
CA TYR A 87 8.77 4.81 8.34
C TYR A 87 9.60 4.79 7.07
N VAL A 88 9.80 5.96 6.48
CA VAL A 88 10.68 6.15 5.32
C VAL A 88 11.83 7.03 5.76
N SER A 89 13.06 6.48 5.70
CA SER A 89 14.24 7.23 6.11
C SER A 89 14.76 8.06 4.95
N LYS A 90 14.77 9.38 5.11
CA LYS A 90 15.35 10.27 4.13
C LYS A 90 16.86 10.44 4.38
N SER A 91 17.28 10.35 5.64
CA SER A 91 18.69 10.51 5.98
C SER A 91 19.54 9.34 5.50
N SER A 92 18.98 8.14 5.39
CA SER A 92 19.68 6.99 4.84
C SER A 92 19.74 7.02 3.31
N HIS A 93 18.94 7.87 2.70
CA HIS A 93 18.83 7.96 1.24
C HIS A 93 18.89 9.44 0.83
N PRO A 94 20.09 10.02 0.76
CA PRO A 94 20.21 11.46 0.49
C PRO A 94 19.65 11.90 -0.85
N ASN A 95 19.44 10.96 -1.78
CA ASN A 95 18.83 11.27 -3.07
C ASN A 95 17.32 11.10 -3.10
N PHE A 96 16.70 10.86 -1.95
CA PHE A 96 15.26 10.68 -1.86
C PHE A 96 14.53 11.91 -2.40
N ASP A 97 13.53 11.66 -3.25
CA ASP A 97 12.67 12.70 -3.78
C ASP A 97 11.23 12.51 -3.34
N HIS A 98 10.68 11.32 -3.56
CA HIS A 98 9.28 11.05 -3.22
C HIS A 98 9.07 9.55 -3.01
N TYR A 99 7.89 9.20 -2.50
CA TYR A 99 7.50 7.80 -2.38
C TYR A 99 6.14 7.55 -3.00
N GLU A 100 5.89 6.29 -3.31
CA GLU A 100 4.65 5.84 -3.92
C GLU A 100 4.16 4.59 -3.20
N ILE A 101 2.85 4.48 -3.04
CA ILE A 101 2.23 3.29 -2.46
C ILE A 101 1.56 2.51 -3.59
N VAL A 102 1.91 1.23 -3.71
CA VAL A 102 1.32 0.32 -4.68
C VAL A 102 0.74 -0.85 -3.91
N TYR A 103 -0.49 -1.24 -4.22
CA TYR A 103 -1.11 -2.35 -3.52
C TYR A 103 -1.93 -3.22 -4.46
N SER A 104 -2.10 -4.47 -4.06
CA SER A 104 -3.02 -5.39 -4.71
C SER A 104 -3.77 -6.17 -3.66
N GLY A 105 -5.01 -6.51 -3.95
CA GLY A 105 -5.82 -7.29 -3.06
C GLY A 105 -6.69 -8.26 -3.83
N TYR A 106 -7.05 -9.34 -3.17
CA TYR A 106 -7.84 -10.40 -3.79
C TYR A 106 -8.63 -11.14 -2.71
N TYR A 107 -9.65 -11.86 -3.15
CA TYR A 107 -10.30 -12.86 -2.33
C TYR A 107 -10.44 -14.15 -3.13
N THR A 108 -10.59 -15.27 -2.43
CA THR A 108 -10.78 -16.54 -3.11
C THR A 108 -12.21 -16.66 -3.58
N THR A 109 -12.38 -17.19 -4.78
CA THR A 109 -13.68 -17.53 -5.30
C THR A 109 -13.86 -19.03 -5.20
N LYS A 110 -15.03 -19.43 -4.85
CA LYS A 110 -15.28 -20.85 -4.66
C LYS A 110 -16.38 -21.32 -5.50
#